data_d410e316cadc360c31a04814099866a5
#
_entry.id   d410e316cadc360c31a04814099866a5
#
_cell.length_a   1.000
_cell.length_b   1.000
_cell.length_c   1.000
_cell.angle_alpha   90.00
_cell.angle_beta   90.00
_cell.angle_gamma   90.00
#
_symmetry.space_group_name_H-M   'P 1'
#
loop_
_entity.id
_entity.type
_entity.pdbx_description
1 polymer ?
#
loop_
_entity_poly.entity_id
_entity_poly.type
_entity_poly.pdbx_seq_one_letter_code
_entity_poly.pdbx_strand_id
1 'polypeptide(L)'
;NFLFVKKDGKDEIRLIDWEYAGMQDPHVDVAMFCIYSLYNKRQVDRLIAAYFTEGCDDEIRIKIYCYIAACGLLWSNWCEYKRNLGVEFGEYSLRQYRYAKDYYRIIQNELKKQKERGEE
;
A
#
# COMPACT_ATOMS: atom_id res chain seq x y z
N ASN A 1 -1.87 13.34 0.89
CA ASN A 1 -2.60 14.09 -0.13
C ASN A 1 -1.64 14.90 -1.00
N PHE A 2 -1.98 14.99 -2.28
CA PHE A 2 -1.16 15.69 -3.28
C PHE A 2 -1.94 16.84 -3.87
N LEU A 3 -1.26 17.96 -4.09
CA LEU A 3 -1.76 19.07 -4.89
C LEU A 3 -0.87 19.23 -6.12
N PHE A 4 -1.52 19.38 -7.27
CA PHE A 4 -0.84 19.74 -8.51
C PHE A 4 -0.98 21.25 -8.69
N VAL A 5 0.15 21.95 -8.69
CA VAL A 5 0.17 23.41 -8.82
C VAL A 5 1.06 23.81 -10.00
N LYS A 6 0.74 24.96 -10.62
CA LYS A 6 1.61 25.56 -11.63
C LYS A 6 2.40 26.68 -11.00
N LYS A 7 3.72 26.62 -11.16
CA LYS A 7 4.63 27.66 -10.72
C LYS A 7 5.60 27.99 -11.86
N ASP A 8 5.62 29.24 -12.26
CA ASP A 8 6.47 29.73 -13.36
C ASP A 8 6.30 28.91 -14.64
N GLY A 9 5.05 28.51 -14.94
CA GLY A 9 4.70 27.72 -16.12
C GLY A 9 5.02 26.24 -16.04
N LYS A 10 5.54 25.76 -14.90
CA LYS A 10 5.88 24.36 -14.67
C LYS A 10 4.90 23.71 -13.70
N ASP A 11 4.62 22.43 -13.94
CA ASP A 11 3.79 21.63 -13.03
C ASP A 11 4.63 21.18 -11.84
N GLU A 12 4.14 21.44 -10.63
CA GLU A 12 4.76 20.97 -9.39
C GLU A 12 3.74 20.14 -8.59
N ILE A 13 4.27 19.15 -7.86
CA ILE A 13 3.49 18.35 -6.92
C ILE A 13 3.84 18.82 -5.51
N ARG A 14 2.80 19.12 -4.71
CA ARG A 14 2.94 19.50 -3.30
C ARG A 14 2.29 18.44 -2.43
N LEU A 15 2.97 18.08 -1.35
CA LEU A 15 2.41 17.21 -0.31
C LEU A 15 1.73 18.06 0.74
N ILE A 16 0.50 17.67 1.09
CA ILE A 16 -0.29 18.36 2.13
C ILE A 16 -0.83 17.33 3.12
N ASP A 17 -1.41 17.82 4.21
CA ASP A 17 -2.13 17.01 5.21
C ASP A 17 -1.21 16.01 5.92
N TRP A 18 -0.30 16.56 6.73
CA TRP A 18 0.77 15.85 7.41
C TRP A 18 0.39 15.30 8.79
N GLU A 19 -0.90 15.11 9.09
CA GLU A 19 -1.39 14.72 10.42
C GLU A 19 -0.84 13.37 10.91
N TYR A 20 -0.50 12.47 9.98
CA TYR A 20 0.09 11.17 10.31
C TYR A 20 1.60 11.09 10.02
N ALA A 21 2.24 12.22 9.77
CA ALA A 21 3.66 12.24 9.48
C ALA A 21 4.46 11.80 10.71
N GLY A 22 5.48 10.97 10.49
CA GLY A 22 6.32 10.44 11.55
C GLY A 22 7.55 9.74 11.00
N MET A 23 8.42 9.34 11.91
CA MET A 23 9.63 8.57 11.56
C MET A 23 9.28 7.07 11.56
N GLN A 24 9.31 6.46 10.39
CA GLN A 24 9.02 5.04 10.22
C GLN A 24 9.70 4.52 8.95
N ASP A 25 9.54 3.23 8.67
CA ASP A 25 10.02 2.62 7.42
C ASP A 25 9.36 3.33 6.22
N PRO A 26 10.15 3.93 5.31
CA PRO A 26 9.59 4.66 4.16
C PRO A 26 8.76 3.77 3.23
N HIS A 27 8.96 2.45 3.26
CA HIS A 27 8.18 1.53 2.43
C HIS A 27 6.71 1.42 2.87
N VAL A 28 6.38 1.86 4.08
CA VAL A 28 4.99 2.03 4.52
C VAL A 28 4.27 3.05 3.64
N ASP A 29 4.95 4.12 3.24
CA ASP A 29 4.37 5.15 2.36
C ASP A 29 3.97 4.55 1.00
N VAL A 30 4.80 3.68 0.45
CA VAL A 30 4.50 2.96 -0.79
C VAL A 30 3.23 2.13 -0.64
N ALA A 31 3.15 1.36 0.45
CA ALA A 31 1.99 0.51 0.74
C ALA A 31 0.72 1.33 0.94
N MET A 32 0.81 2.39 1.73
CA MET A 32 -0.34 3.27 2.02
C MET A 32 -0.85 3.95 0.76
N PHE A 33 0.04 4.41 -0.11
CA PHE A 33 -0.35 4.99 -1.40
C PHE A 33 -1.16 3.98 -2.23
N CYS A 34 -0.72 2.73 -2.26
CA CYS A 34 -1.41 1.67 -3.00
C CYS A 34 -2.83 1.44 -2.49
N ILE A 35 -3.01 1.32 -1.17
CA ILE A 35 -4.33 1.03 -0.61
C ILE A 35 -5.28 2.21 -0.69
N TYR A 36 -4.78 3.43 -0.54
CA TYR A 36 -5.62 4.64 -0.70
C TYR A 36 -6.04 4.86 -2.15
N SER A 37 -5.16 4.53 -3.08
CA SER A 37 -5.44 4.63 -4.52
C SER A 37 -6.27 3.46 -5.04
N LEU A 38 -6.55 2.48 -4.19
CA LEU A 38 -7.28 1.25 -4.53
C LEU A 38 -6.64 0.49 -5.71
N TYR A 39 -5.31 0.45 -5.71
CA TYR A 39 -4.54 -0.21 -6.76
C TYR A 39 -4.74 -1.71 -6.76
N ASN A 40 -4.83 -2.30 -7.96
CA ASN A 40 -4.74 -3.75 -8.12
C ASN A 40 -3.27 -4.20 -8.10
N LYS A 41 -3.04 -5.52 -8.11
CA LYS A 41 -1.70 -6.11 -8.03
C LYS A 41 -0.74 -5.57 -9.10
N ARG A 42 -1.23 -5.45 -10.33
CA ARG A 42 -0.45 -4.94 -11.46
C ARG A 42 -0.01 -3.48 -11.23
N GLN A 43 -0.91 -2.66 -10.74
CA GLN A 43 -0.62 -1.25 -10.43
C GLN A 43 0.36 -1.11 -9.27
N VAL A 44 0.22 -1.96 -8.24
CA VAL A 44 1.16 -2.03 -7.12
C VAL A 44 2.56 -2.37 -7.62
N ASP A 45 2.69 -3.40 -8.43
CA ASP A 45 4.00 -3.82 -8.96
C ASP A 45 4.62 -2.75 -9.85
N ARG A 46 3.81 -2.01 -10.60
CA ARG A 46 4.28 -0.86 -11.39
C ARG A 46 4.80 0.27 -10.51
N LEU A 47 4.10 0.57 -9.41
CA LEU A 47 4.55 1.60 -8.47
C LEU A 47 5.88 1.19 -7.81
N ILE A 48 6.00 -0.06 -7.40
CA ILE A 48 7.25 -0.59 -6.81
C ILE A 48 8.40 -0.44 -7.81
N ALA A 49 8.17 -0.82 -9.07
CA ALA A 49 9.18 -0.68 -10.13
C ALA A 49 9.58 0.78 -10.36
N ALA A 50 8.63 1.70 -10.29
CA ALA A 50 8.90 3.13 -10.45
C ALA A 50 9.63 3.72 -9.24
N TYR A 51 9.33 3.26 -8.04
CA TYR A 51 9.96 3.72 -6.81
C TYR A 51 11.42 3.23 -6.70
N PHE A 52 11.68 1.98 -7.06
CA PHE A 52 13.02 1.38 -7.03
C PHE A 52 13.62 1.36 -8.45
N THR A 53 14.17 2.48 -8.88
CA THR A 53 14.69 2.65 -10.25
C THR A 53 15.83 1.71 -10.61
N GLU A 54 16.59 1.23 -9.61
CA GLU A 54 17.68 0.27 -9.79
C GLU A 54 17.28 -1.18 -9.51
N GLY A 55 15.99 -1.43 -9.37
CA GLY A 55 15.43 -2.73 -9.05
C GLY A 55 15.07 -2.86 -7.58
N CYS A 56 14.24 -3.84 -7.27
CA CYS A 56 13.75 -4.10 -5.92
C CYS A 56 14.02 -5.56 -5.55
N ASP A 57 14.72 -5.76 -4.43
CA ASP A 57 14.96 -7.10 -3.91
C ASP A 57 13.63 -7.77 -3.52
N ASP A 58 13.57 -9.09 -3.68
CA ASP A 58 12.38 -9.87 -3.34
C ASP A 58 11.95 -9.68 -1.88
N GLU A 59 12.92 -9.59 -0.95
CA GLU A 59 12.63 -9.35 0.47
C GLU A 59 11.93 -8.02 0.70
N ILE A 60 12.38 -6.97 0.04
CA ILE A 60 11.77 -5.63 0.15
C ILE A 60 10.37 -5.64 -0.47
N ARG A 61 10.21 -6.28 -1.62
CA ARG A 61 8.92 -6.41 -2.28
C ARG A 61 7.91 -7.14 -1.40
N ILE A 62 8.32 -8.27 -0.82
CA ILE A 62 7.47 -9.04 0.11
C ILE A 62 7.13 -8.20 1.35
N LYS A 63 8.11 -7.44 1.88
CA LYS A 63 7.87 -6.53 3.01
C LYS A 63 6.78 -5.51 2.66
N ILE A 64 6.81 -4.92 1.47
CA ILE A 64 5.79 -3.97 1.01
C ILE A 64 4.43 -4.66 0.93
N TYR A 65 4.36 -5.88 0.40
CA TYR A 65 3.12 -6.65 0.38
C TYR A 65 2.60 -6.93 1.79
N CYS A 66 3.48 -7.19 2.75
CA CYS A 66 3.09 -7.34 4.16
C CYS A 66 2.49 -6.05 4.71
N TYR A 67 3.06 -4.90 4.39
CA TYR A 67 2.50 -3.61 4.79
C TYR A 67 1.14 -3.36 4.15
N ILE A 68 0.96 -3.72 2.88
CA ILE A 68 -0.34 -3.61 2.21
C ILE A 68 -1.39 -4.45 2.94
N ALA A 69 -1.06 -5.68 3.28
CA ALA A 69 -1.97 -6.56 4.01
C ALA A 69 -2.32 -5.99 5.40
N ALA A 70 -1.30 -5.60 6.16
CA ALA A 70 -1.47 -5.08 7.52
C ALA A 70 -2.23 -3.75 7.53
N CYS A 71 -1.88 -2.83 6.66
CA CYS A 71 -2.54 -1.54 6.56
C CYS A 71 -3.97 -1.67 6.04
N GLY A 72 -4.20 -2.58 5.09
CA GLY A 72 -5.55 -2.89 4.61
C GLY A 72 -6.45 -3.39 5.74
N LEU A 73 -5.93 -4.29 6.57
CA LEU A 73 -6.67 -4.79 7.73
C LEU A 73 -6.94 -3.68 8.74
N LEU A 74 -5.92 -2.85 9.04
CA LEU A 74 -6.06 -1.72 9.95
C LEU A 74 -7.16 -0.76 9.50
N TRP A 75 -7.15 -0.38 8.23
CA TRP A 75 -8.15 0.56 7.70
C TRP A 75 -9.54 -0.06 7.59
N SER A 76 -9.62 -1.36 7.30
CA SER A 76 -10.89 -2.08 7.35
C SER A 76 -11.49 -2.01 8.78
N ASN A 77 -10.67 -2.28 9.79
CA ASN A 77 -11.10 -2.21 11.19
C ASN A 77 -11.50 -0.78 11.58
N TRP A 78 -10.75 0.21 11.11
CA TRP A 78 -11.10 1.62 11.35
C TRP A 78 -12.45 1.98 10.73
N CYS A 79 -12.72 1.51 9.52
CA CYS A 79 -14.01 1.71 8.86
C CYS A 79 -15.15 1.06 9.65
N GLU A 80 -14.96 -0.16 10.16
CA GLU A 80 -15.96 -0.83 10.99
C GLU A 80 -16.22 -0.06 12.30
N TYR A 81 -15.17 0.44 12.93
CA TYR A 81 -15.31 1.30 14.12
C TYR A 81 -16.14 2.55 13.81
N LYS A 82 -15.82 3.24 12.72
CA LYS A 82 -16.55 4.46 12.31
C LYS A 82 -17.98 4.15 11.88
N ARG A 83 -18.22 2.99 11.30
CA ARG A 83 -19.57 2.56 10.92
C ARG A 83 -20.47 2.44 12.14
N ASN A 84 -19.96 1.94 13.26
CA ASN A 84 -20.68 1.91 14.53
C ASN A 84 -21.02 3.31 15.05
N LEU A 85 -20.30 4.34 14.60
CA LEU A 85 -20.58 5.74 14.91
C LEU A 85 -21.44 6.43 13.83
N GLY A 86 -22.01 5.66 12.90
CA GLY A 86 -22.94 6.17 11.89
C GLY A 86 -22.31 6.61 10.57
N VAL A 87 -21.01 6.34 10.34
CA VAL A 87 -20.35 6.70 9.09
C VAL A 87 -20.43 5.53 8.12
N GLU A 88 -20.90 5.77 6.90
CA GLU A 88 -20.99 4.77 5.84
C GLU A 88 -19.83 4.92 4.85
N PHE A 89 -19.15 3.81 4.55
CA PHE A 89 -18.00 3.78 3.63
C PHE A 89 -18.29 3.00 2.34
N GLY A 90 -19.50 2.40 2.20
CA GLY A 90 -19.85 1.58 1.05
C GLY A 90 -18.89 0.41 0.86
N GLU A 91 -18.37 0.25 -0.35
CA GLU A 91 -17.44 -0.83 -0.68
C GLU A 91 -16.01 -0.60 -0.19
N TYR A 92 -15.67 0.59 0.27
CA TYR A 92 -14.30 0.94 0.66
C TYR A 92 -13.77 0.03 1.76
N SER A 93 -14.56 -0.19 2.81
CA SER A 93 -14.21 -1.09 3.92
C SER A 93 -13.92 -2.51 3.43
N LEU A 94 -14.77 -3.02 2.55
CA LEU A 94 -14.61 -4.36 1.98
C LEU A 94 -13.36 -4.45 1.10
N ARG A 95 -13.08 -3.43 0.31
CA ARG A 95 -11.87 -3.38 -0.54
C ARG A 95 -10.61 -3.36 0.31
N GLN A 96 -10.60 -2.63 1.43
CA GLN A 96 -9.47 -2.63 2.36
C GLN A 96 -9.28 -4.02 3.00
N TYR A 97 -10.36 -4.68 3.38
CA TYR A 97 -10.29 -6.04 3.91
C TYR A 97 -9.75 -7.04 2.87
N ARG A 98 -10.13 -6.88 1.61
CA ARG A 98 -9.62 -7.72 0.52
C ARG A 98 -8.11 -7.59 0.35
N TYR A 99 -7.53 -6.41 0.57
CA TYR A 99 -6.07 -6.27 0.58
C TYR A 99 -5.42 -7.22 1.59
N ALA A 100 -5.97 -7.31 2.80
CA ALA A 100 -5.45 -8.21 3.82
C ALA A 100 -5.50 -9.67 3.34
N LYS A 101 -6.63 -10.11 2.82
CA LYS A 101 -6.80 -11.50 2.36
C LYS A 101 -5.96 -11.83 1.14
N ASP A 102 -6.01 -10.99 0.12
CA ASP A 102 -5.34 -11.26 -1.16
C ASP A 102 -3.82 -11.22 -1.00
N TYR A 103 -3.31 -10.22 -0.27
CA TYR A 103 -1.86 -10.09 -0.08
C TYR A 103 -1.31 -11.13 0.90
N TYR A 104 -2.09 -11.57 1.88
CA TYR A 104 -1.70 -12.72 2.69
C TYR A 104 -1.42 -13.95 1.81
N ARG A 105 -2.32 -14.23 0.87
CA ARG A 105 -2.15 -15.34 -0.08
C ARG A 105 -0.94 -15.14 -0.98
N ILE A 106 -0.78 -13.93 -1.51
CA ILE A 106 0.36 -13.58 -2.38
C ILE A 106 1.69 -13.79 -1.62
N ILE A 107 1.76 -13.31 -0.37
CA ILE A 107 2.94 -13.44 0.48
C ILE A 107 3.27 -14.92 0.72
N GLN A 108 2.29 -15.73 1.05
CA GLN A 108 2.49 -17.16 1.27
C GLN A 108 3.08 -17.83 0.02
N ASN A 109 2.56 -17.49 -1.16
CA ASN A 109 3.06 -18.03 -2.42
C ASN A 109 4.49 -17.58 -2.71
N GLU A 110 4.81 -16.32 -2.46
CA GLU A 110 6.17 -15.79 -2.68
C GLU A 110 7.19 -16.44 -1.73
N LEU A 111 6.83 -16.60 -0.46
CA LEU A 111 7.70 -17.26 0.53
C LEU A 111 7.92 -18.74 0.18
N LYS A 112 6.90 -19.41 -0.32
CA LYS A 112 7.01 -20.79 -0.77
C LYS A 112 7.99 -20.90 -1.94
N LYS A 113 7.89 -20.02 -2.92
CA LYS A 113 8.82 -19.96 -4.06
C LYS A 113 10.25 -19.71 -3.62
N GLN A 114 10.47 -18.83 -2.66
CA GLN A 114 11.80 -18.56 -2.11
C GLN A 114 12.38 -19.79 -1.43
N LYS A 115 11.58 -20.50 -0.65
CA LYS A 115 11.99 -21.74 0.02
C LYS A 115 12.39 -22.80 -0.99
N GLU A 116 11.59 -23.00 -2.03
CA GLU A 116 11.87 -23.96 -3.10
C GLU A 116 13.19 -23.63 -3.81
N ARG A 117 13.47 -22.33 -4.07
CA ARG A 117 14.73 -21.89 -4.68
C ARG A 117 15.92 -22.06 -3.74
N GLY A 118 15.74 -21.89 -2.45
CA GLY A 118 16.78 -22.05 -1.44
C GLY A 118 17.15 -23.50 -1.17
N GLU A 119 16.27 -24.45 -1.51
CA GLU A 119 16.52 -25.89 -1.36
C GLU A 119 17.28 -26.49 -2.56
N GLU A 120 17.42 -25.73 -3.63
CA GLU A 120 18.25 -26.13 -4.77
C GLU A 120 19.74 -25.86 -4.51
#